data_b712d95ac07cd6bda951e44ee9e17598
#
_entry.id   b712d95ac07cd6bda951e44ee9e17598
#
_cell.length_a   1.000
_cell.length_b   1.000
_cell.length_c   1.000
_cell.angle_alpha   90.00
_cell.angle_beta   90.00
_cell.angle_gamma   90.00
#
_symmetry.space_group_name_H-M   'P 1'
#
loop_
_entity.id
_entity.type
_entity.pdbx_description
1 polymer ?
#
loop_
_entity_poly.entity_id
_entity_poly.type
_entity_poly.pdbx_seq_one_letter_code
_entity_poly.pdbx_strand_id
1 'polypeptide(L)'
;LALEADPLIKSYRASSRSFDAESTANGTLPDPKLRLGMFNVPLDSFSTTEDPSTQLRVGIQQEFPRGDTTDLKQQQSKWLAQAAMAQANDEKLKLLMNVRDAYLNLYYEIQAGNIVNETRELFVKLAKITEDQYAAGRVNQQDVILADLELSRLEDRATKIRGNEDEYRAYLAQWVGDVAWQDIDSHFPVLPDVSDNVDINELLTQHPSVMAETVLLPSKENLLTVAYTVAPAIGDPPIVSSPIVGIPFICSPARVRVGCCII
;
A
#
# COMPACT_ATOMS: atom_id res chain seq x y z
N LEU A 1 10.55 10.76 10.11
CA LEU A 1 9.37 11.63 10.06
C LEU A 1 8.33 11.12 9.06
N ALA A 2 8.58 11.13 7.74
CA ALA A 2 7.60 10.72 6.73
C ALA A 2 7.05 9.30 6.95
N LEU A 3 7.90 8.33 7.23
CA LEU A 3 7.53 6.92 7.45
C LEU A 3 6.66 6.69 8.69
N GLU A 4 6.80 7.52 9.70
CA GLU A 4 6.04 7.40 10.95
C GLU A 4 4.71 8.15 10.88
N ALA A 5 4.65 9.18 10.04
CA ALA A 5 3.45 10.01 9.87
C ALA A 5 2.44 9.38 8.91
N ASP A 6 2.89 8.58 7.94
CA ASP A 6 2.07 8.09 6.84
C ASP A 6 0.84 7.28 7.32
N PRO A 7 -0.38 7.70 6.95
CA PRO A 7 -1.61 7.06 7.40
C PRO A 7 -1.84 5.70 6.72
N LEU A 8 -1.35 5.51 5.48
CA LEU A 8 -1.57 4.27 4.73
C LEU A 8 -0.73 3.13 5.31
N ILE A 9 0.54 3.39 5.64
CA ILE A 9 1.40 2.43 6.34
C ILE A 9 0.79 2.05 7.70
N LYS A 10 0.27 3.03 8.44
CA LYS A 10 -0.43 2.78 9.72
C LYS A 10 -1.67 1.92 9.54
N SER A 11 -2.44 2.16 8.48
CA SER A 11 -3.64 1.38 8.14
C SER A 11 -3.29 -0.08 7.87
N TYR A 12 -2.32 -0.37 7.01
CA TYR A 12 -1.89 -1.75 6.73
C TYR A 12 -1.35 -2.47 7.98
N ARG A 13 -0.59 -1.78 8.83
CA ARG A 13 -0.13 -2.34 10.10
C ARG A 13 -1.28 -2.61 11.07
N ALA A 14 -2.31 -1.77 11.09
CA ALA A 14 -3.50 -1.99 11.89
C ALA A 14 -4.30 -3.19 11.36
N SER A 15 -4.43 -3.34 10.04
CA SER A 15 -5.05 -4.49 9.40
C SER A 15 -4.31 -5.79 9.71
N SER A 16 -2.98 -5.79 9.65
CA SER A 16 -2.17 -6.94 10.04
C SER A 16 -2.44 -7.38 11.48
N ARG A 17 -2.46 -6.42 12.42
CA ARG A 17 -2.79 -6.72 13.84
C ARG A 17 -4.22 -7.22 14.02
N SER A 18 -5.18 -6.70 13.23
CA SER A 18 -6.57 -7.16 13.25
C SER A 18 -6.67 -8.62 12.80
N PHE A 19 -6.00 -8.99 11.72
CA PHE A 19 -5.96 -10.38 11.25
C PHE A 19 -5.23 -11.32 12.23
N ASP A 20 -4.19 -10.85 12.91
CA ASP A 20 -3.53 -11.63 13.98
C ASP A 20 -4.47 -11.90 15.16
N ALA A 21 -5.23 -10.89 15.60
CA ALA A 21 -6.24 -11.08 16.63
C ALA A 21 -7.37 -12.03 16.15
N GLU A 22 -7.80 -11.87 14.90
CA GLU A 22 -8.79 -12.77 14.28
C GLU A 22 -8.26 -14.21 14.17
N SER A 23 -6.96 -14.40 13.90
CA SER A 23 -6.36 -15.74 13.88
C SER A 23 -6.48 -16.44 15.23
N THR A 24 -6.32 -15.72 16.31
CA THR A 24 -6.49 -16.26 17.66
C THR A 24 -7.96 -16.65 17.91
N ALA A 25 -8.90 -15.80 17.51
CA ALA A 25 -10.33 -16.09 17.65
C ALA A 25 -10.76 -17.29 16.79
N ASN A 26 -10.29 -17.35 15.53
CA ASN A 26 -10.61 -18.44 14.60
C ASN A 26 -10.01 -19.80 15.00
N GLY A 27 -8.92 -19.80 15.77
CA GLY A 27 -8.28 -21.00 16.31
C GLY A 27 -8.97 -21.58 17.55
N THR A 28 -9.99 -20.89 18.09
CA THR A 28 -10.73 -21.35 19.27
C THR A 28 -12.10 -21.90 18.86
N LEU A 29 -12.66 -22.75 19.73
CA LEU A 29 -14.05 -23.18 19.57
C LEU A 29 -15.00 -21.99 19.77
N PRO A 30 -16.14 -21.96 19.04
CA PRO A 30 -17.18 -20.97 19.29
C PRO A 30 -17.68 -21.01 20.75
N ASP A 31 -18.06 -19.87 21.28
CA ASP A 31 -18.52 -19.76 22.65
C ASP A 31 -19.74 -20.64 22.92
N PRO A 32 -19.82 -21.31 24.08
CA PRO A 32 -20.99 -22.07 24.48
C PRO A 32 -22.19 -21.12 24.66
N LYS A 33 -23.32 -21.52 24.13
CA LYS A 33 -24.58 -20.79 24.23
C LYS A 33 -25.44 -21.35 25.37
N LEU A 34 -25.75 -20.51 26.36
CA LEU A 34 -26.71 -20.83 27.40
C LEU A 34 -28.13 -20.56 26.87
N ARG A 35 -28.97 -21.59 26.91
CA ARG A 35 -30.38 -21.48 26.52
C ARG A 35 -31.24 -21.63 27.79
N LEU A 36 -32.04 -20.61 28.03
CA LEU A 36 -33.10 -20.62 29.04
C LEU A 36 -34.42 -20.49 28.33
N GLY A 37 -35.38 -21.34 28.67
CA GLY A 37 -36.67 -21.30 28.06
C GLY A 37 -37.73 -21.90 28.97
N MET A 38 -38.95 -21.34 28.90
CA MET A 38 -40.16 -21.90 29.48
C MET A 38 -40.99 -22.51 28.34
N PHE A 39 -41.43 -23.73 28.55
CA PHE A 39 -42.25 -24.47 27.60
C PHE A 39 -43.60 -24.82 28.21
N ASN A 40 -44.62 -24.80 27.34
CA ASN A 40 -46.01 -25.13 27.73
C ASN A 40 -46.53 -24.26 28.88
N VAL A 41 -46.22 -22.97 28.85
CA VAL A 41 -46.84 -22.01 29.80
C VAL A 41 -48.21 -21.63 29.26
N PRO A 42 -49.29 -21.79 30.05
CA PRO A 42 -50.61 -21.32 29.67
C PRO A 42 -50.59 -19.81 29.36
N LEU A 43 -51.16 -19.40 28.23
CA LEU A 43 -51.13 -18.00 27.79
C LEU A 43 -52.14 -17.12 28.53
N ASP A 44 -53.12 -17.75 29.17
CA ASP A 44 -54.18 -17.11 29.88
C ASP A 44 -53.83 -16.76 31.32
N SER A 45 -53.06 -17.64 32.00
CA SER A 45 -52.70 -17.46 33.40
C SER A 45 -51.21 -17.21 33.62
N PHE A 46 -50.35 -17.53 32.68
CA PHE A 46 -48.89 -17.55 32.78
C PHE A 46 -48.41 -18.35 34.03
N SER A 47 -49.23 -19.25 34.52
CA SER A 47 -48.94 -20.06 35.71
C SER A 47 -47.91 -21.14 35.37
N THR A 48 -46.93 -21.33 36.26
CA THR A 48 -45.90 -22.38 36.14
C THR A 48 -46.31 -23.68 36.85
N THR A 49 -47.45 -23.68 37.55
CA THR A 49 -47.95 -24.82 38.38
C THR A 49 -49.25 -25.37 37.94
N GLU A 50 -50.01 -24.73 37.05
CA GLU A 50 -51.32 -25.09 36.63
C GLU A 50 -51.37 -26.28 35.65
N ASP A 51 -50.40 -26.30 34.74
CA ASP A 51 -50.23 -27.41 33.80
C ASP A 51 -49.04 -28.27 34.18
N PRO A 52 -49.22 -29.59 34.41
CA PRO A 52 -48.13 -30.52 34.69
C PRO A 52 -47.06 -30.61 33.57
N SER A 53 -47.41 -30.16 32.35
CA SER A 53 -46.48 -30.11 31.22
C SER A 53 -45.61 -28.86 31.14
N THR A 54 -45.87 -27.87 32.02
CA THR A 54 -45.00 -26.65 32.10
C THR A 54 -43.60 -27.01 32.59
N GLN A 55 -42.61 -26.63 31.77
CA GLN A 55 -41.22 -26.94 32.04
C GLN A 55 -40.33 -25.72 31.90
N LEU A 56 -39.47 -25.51 32.91
CA LEU A 56 -38.31 -24.65 32.79
C LEU A 56 -37.14 -25.49 32.23
N ARG A 57 -36.62 -25.10 31.10
CA ARG A 57 -35.48 -25.78 30.49
C ARG A 57 -34.23 -24.89 30.53
N VAL A 58 -33.17 -25.45 31.03
CA VAL A 58 -31.82 -24.88 30.99
C VAL A 58 -30.95 -25.79 30.15
N GLY A 59 -30.34 -25.27 29.12
CA GLY A 59 -29.52 -26.06 28.24
C GLY A 59 -28.23 -25.31 27.87
N ILE A 60 -27.15 -26.03 27.72
CA ILE A 60 -25.88 -25.55 27.20
C ILE A 60 -25.70 -26.17 25.81
N GLN A 61 -25.44 -25.32 24.82
CA GLN A 61 -25.15 -25.76 23.46
C GLN A 61 -23.72 -25.37 23.10
N GLN A 62 -22.88 -26.35 22.78
CA GLN A 62 -21.54 -26.16 22.23
C GLN A 62 -21.50 -26.63 20.79
N GLU A 63 -20.96 -25.77 19.92
CA GLU A 63 -20.73 -26.10 18.52
C GLU A 63 -19.28 -26.63 18.35
N PHE A 64 -19.16 -27.77 17.68
CA PHE A 64 -17.88 -28.36 17.33
C PHE A 64 -17.76 -28.35 15.80
N PRO A 65 -16.92 -27.47 15.21
CA PRO A 65 -16.64 -27.46 13.78
C PRO A 65 -16.07 -28.79 13.32
N ARG A 66 -16.35 -29.16 12.07
CA ARG A 66 -15.88 -30.43 11.49
C ARG A 66 -14.39 -30.38 11.15
N GLY A 67 -13.66 -31.45 11.41
CA GLY A 67 -12.25 -31.65 11.01
C GLY A 67 -11.36 -30.50 11.47
N ASP A 68 -10.45 -30.09 10.60
CA ASP A 68 -9.44 -29.05 10.87
C ASP A 68 -9.91 -27.63 10.51
N THR A 69 -11.24 -27.39 10.51
CA THR A 69 -11.84 -26.10 10.07
C THR A 69 -11.30 -24.92 10.88
N THR A 70 -11.12 -25.08 12.19
CA THR A 70 -10.57 -24.04 13.08
C THR A 70 -9.12 -23.76 12.76
N ASP A 71 -8.31 -24.80 12.57
CA ASP A 71 -6.89 -24.65 12.25
C ASP A 71 -6.66 -24.02 10.88
N LEU A 72 -7.45 -24.41 9.88
CA LEU A 72 -7.41 -23.82 8.54
C LEU A 72 -7.82 -22.34 8.54
N LYS A 73 -8.86 -21.97 9.30
CA LYS A 73 -9.27 -20.57 9.46
C LYS A 73 -8.20 -19.76 10.20
N GLN A 74 -7.62 -20.32 11.25
CA GLN A 74 -6.52 -19.70 11.96
C GLN A 74 -5.33 -19.42 11.03
N GLN A 75 -4.91 -20.42 10.26
CA GLN A 75 -3.81 -20.28 9.29
C GLN A 75 -4.13 -19.24 8.22
N GLN A 76 -5.36 -19.23 7.70
CA GLN A 76 -5.81 -18.23 6.74
C GLN A 76 -5.65 -16.81 7.29
N SER A 77 -6.14 -16.55 8.52
CA SER A 77 -6.00 -15.23 9.14
C SER A 77 -4.54 -14.86 9.37
N LYS A 78 -3.65 -15.82 9.71
CA LYS A 78 -2.21 -15.58 9.79
C LYS A 78 -1.59 -15.16 8.46
N TRP A 79 -1.98 -15.81 7.35
CA TRP A 79 -1.48 -15.41 6.02
C TRP A 79 -2.00 -14.03 5.61
N LEU A 80 -3.26 -13.71 5.93
CA LEU A 80 -3.80 -12.34 5.71
C LEU A 80 -3.04 -11.30 6.52
N ALA A 81 -2.66 -11.60 7.77
CA ALA A 81 -1.84 -10.72 8.59
C ALA A 81 -0.45 -10.49 7.98
N GLN A 82 0.18 -11.56 7.48
CA GLN A 82 1.49 -11.46 6.82
C GLN A 82 1.40 -10.68 5.50
N ALA A 83 0.36 -10.90 4.71
CA ALA A 83 0.14 -10.15 3.46
C ALA A 83 -0.07 -8.67 3.73
N ALA A 84 -0.87 -8.31 4.74
CA ALA A 84 -1.05 -6.91 5.14
C ALA A 84 0.27 -6.27 5.63
N MET A 85 1.12 -7.01 6.33
CA MET A 85 2.44 -6.52 6.72
C MET A 85 3.37 -6.33 5.52
N ALA A 86 3.34 -7.24 4.55
CA ALA A 86 4.09 -7.10 3.30
C ALA A 86 3.61 -5.87 2.50
N GLN A 87 2.30 -5.60 2.43
CA GLN A 87 1.75 -4.38 1.85
C GLN A 87 2.23 -3.13 2.57
N ALA A 88 2.30 -3.13 3.91
CA ALA A 88 2.86 -2.02 4.67
C ALA A 88 4.34 -1.75 4.32
N ASN A 89 5.12 -2.80 4.07
CA ASN A 89 6.52 -2.68 3.65
C ASN A 89 6.66 -2.19 2.21
N ASP A 90 5.76 -2.59 1.32
CA ASP A 90 5.70 -2.11 -0.07
C ASP A 90 5.41 -0.60 -0.12
N GLU A 91 4.39 -0.15 0.63
CA GLU A 91 4.08 1.28 0.75
C GLU A 91 5.23 2.08 1.37
N LYS A 92 5.95 1.49 2.33
CA LYS A 92 7.17 2.10 2.88
C LYS A 92 8.25 2.32 1.80
N LEU A 93 8.46 1.35 0.92
CA LEU A 93 9.43 1.48 -0.18
C LEU A 93 8.99 2.53 -1.20
N LYS A 94 7.71 2.54 -1.59
CA LYS A 94 7.14 3.55 -2.48
C LYS A 94 7.28 4.96 -1.92
N LEU A 95 6.95 5.13 -0.64
CA LEU A 95 7.10 6.42 0.05
C LEU A 95 8.56 6.88 0.06
N LEU A 96 9.51 5.99 0.39
CA LEU A 96 10.93 6.31 0.37
C LEU A 96 11.41 6.72 -1.03
N MET A 97 10.94 6.02 -2.07
CA MET A 97 11.27 6.35 -3.46
C MET A 97 10.74 7.74 -3.82
N ASN A 98 9.46 8.02 -3.53
CA ASN A 98 8.83 9.30 -3.84
C ASN A 98 9.51 10.47 -3.11
N VAL A 99 9.82 10.30 -1.82
CA VAL A 99 10.51 11.33 -1.03
C VAL A 99 11.92 11.59 -1.55
N ARG A 100 12.65 10.53 -1.93
CA ARG A 100 14.01 10.66 -2.50
C ARG A 100 13.98 11.34 -3.86
N ASP A 101 13.04 10.96 -4.71
CA ASP A 101 12.87 11.56 -6.03
C ASP A 101 12.53 13.05 -5.92
N ALA A 102 11.57 13.40 -5.08
CA ALA A 102 11.21 14.80 -4.81
C ALA A 102 12.40 15.61 -4.26
N TYR A 103 13.17 15.03 -3.34
CA TYR A 103 14.37 15.66 -2.77
C TYR A 103 15.46 15.89 -3.83
N LEU A 104 15.73 14.91 -4.69
CA LEU A 104 16.76 15.02 -5.73
C LEU A 104 16.36 16.05 -6.80
N ASN A 105 15.09 16.09 -7.17
CA ASN A 105 14.57 17.10 -8.09
C ASN A 105 14.67 18.50 -7.49
N LEU A 106 14.29 18.67 -6.21
CA LEU A 106 14.46 19.94 -5.50
C LEU A 106 15.93 20.37 -5.44
N TYR A 107 16.84 19.45 -5.10
CA TYR A 107 18.27 19.71 -5.09
C TYR A 107 18.75 20.18 -6.48
N TYR A 108 18.31 19.50 -7.54
CA TYR A 108 18.66 19.87 -8.91
C TYR A 108 18.21 21.30 -9.26
N GLU A 109 16.96 21.68 -8.94
CA GLU A 109 16.44 23.02 -9.24
C GLU A 109 17.19 24.11 -8.45
N ILE A 110 17.52 23.84 -7.19
CA ILE A 110 18.34 24.78 -6.38
C ILE A 110 19.73 24.99 -7.02
N GLN A 111 20.41 23.91 -7.42
CA GLN A 111 21.73 24.02 -8.06
C GLN A 111 21.64 24.70 -9.44
N ALA A 112 20.60 24.37 -10.23
CA ALA A 112 20.35 25.03 -11.50
C ALA A 112 20.08 26.55 -11.32
N GLY A 113 19.34 26.90 -10.27
CA GLY A 113 19.09 28.29 -9.89
C GLY A 113 20.37 29.06 -9.55
N ASN A 114 21.27 28.46 -8.78
CA ASN A 114 22.57 29.03 -8.46
C ASN A 114 23.40 29.32 -9.71
N ILE A 115 23.50 28.34 -10.62
CA ILE A 115 24.25 28.48 -11.88
C ILE A 115 23.62 29.58 -12.77
N VAL A 116 22.29 29.61 -12.87
CA VAL A 116 21.61 30.64 -13.67
C VAL A 116 21.81 32.02 -13.07
N ASN A 117 21.78 32.18 -11.76
CA ASN A 117 22.03 33.47 -11.09
C ASN A 117 23.46 33.96 -11.31
N GLU A 118 24.47 33.08 -11.16
CA GLU A 118 25.87 33.41 -11.47
C GLU A 118 26.03 33.81 -12.94
N THR A 119 25.45 33.06 -13.84
CA THR A 119 25.47 33.34 -15.29
C THR A 119 24.82 34.67 -15.59
N ARG A 120 23.67 34.97 -14.99
CA ARG A 120 22.95 36.24 -15.15
C ARG A 120 23.81 37.44 -14.78
N GLU A 121 24.56 37.37 -13.68
CA GLU A 121 25.48 38.45 -13.29
C GLU A 121 26.52 38.76 -14.37
N LEU A 122 27.05 37.71 -15.03
CA LEU A 122 28.01 37.88 -16.14
C LEU A 122 27.34 38.51 -17.36
N PHE A 123 26.10 38.11 -17.68
CA PHE A 123 25.37 38.68 -18.81
C PHE A 123 24.93 40.15 -18.55
N VAL A 124 24.61 40.51 -17.32
CA VAL A 124 24.37 41.92 -16.97
C VAL A 124 25.62 42.78 -17.24
N LYS A 125 26.80 42.26 -16.87
CA LYS A 125 28.07 42.95 -17.17
C LYS A 125 28.34 43.00 -18.66
N LEU A 126 28.05 41.92 -19.40
CA LEU A 126 28.22 41.89 -20.85
C LEU A 126 27.29 42.88 -21.56
N ALA A 127 26.01 42.91 -21.21
CA ALA A 127 25.03 43.86 -21.76
C ALA A 127 25.50 45.31 -21.56
N LYS A 128 25.99 45.64 -20.33
CA LYS A 128 26.55 46.95 -20.02
C LYS A 128 27.77 47.31 -20.89
N ILE A 129 28.72 46.39 -21.06
CA ILE A 129 29.89 46.57 -21.93
C ILE A 129 29.47 46.81 -23.38
N THR A 130 28.49 46.03 -23.88
CA THR A 130 27.99 46.15 -25.24
C THR A 130 27.29 47.50 -25.47
N GLU A 131 26.50 47.97 -24.49
CA GLU A 131 25.89 49.29 -24.51
C GLU A 131 26.95 50.41 -24.57
N ASP A 132 27.98 50.35 -23.72
CA ASP A 132 29.08 51.34 -23.68
C ASP A 132 29.88 51.32 -25.02
N GLN A 133 30.07 50.13 -25.61
CA GLN A 133 30.74 50.03 -26.95
C GLN A 133 29.88 50.57 -28.08
N TYR A 134 28.56 50.39 -28.02
CA TYR A 134 27.63 50.97 -28.97
C TYR A 134 27.65 52.50 -28.86
N ALA A 135 27.64 53.06 -27.66
CA ALA A 135 27.75 54.50 -27.45
C ALA A 135 29.09 55.07 -27.98
N ALA A 136 30.18 54.26 -27.99
CA ALA A 136 31.46 54.59 -28.57
C ALA A 136 31.55 54.34 -30.09
N GLY A 137 30.45 53.87 -30.76
CA GLY A 137 30.40 53.57 -32.17
C GLY A 137 31.21 52.38 -32.61
N ARG A 138 31.50 51.44 -31.68
CA ARG A 138 32.36 50.25 -31.93
C ARG A 138 31.59 48.97 -32.28
N VAL A 139 30.32 48.90 -31.92
CA VAL A 139 29.43 47.75 -32.18
C VAL A 139 28.11 48.25 -32.75
N ASN A 140 27.32 47.33 -33.37
CA ASN A 140 26.04 47.65 -33.96
C ASN A 140 24.90 47.57 -32.89
N GLN A 141 23.79 48.27 -33.20
CA GLN A 141 22.60 48.20 -32.33
C GLN A 141 22.07 46.76 -32.18
N GLN A 142 22.25 45.90 -33.16
CA GLN A 142 21.88 44.46 -33.09
C GLN A 142 22.57 43.75 -31.96
N ASP A 143 23.85 44.05 -31.67
CA ASP A 143 24.61 43.39 -30.62
C ASP A 143 24.06 43.77 -29.22
N VAL A 144 23.59 45.01 -29.05
CA VAL A 144 22.93 45.44 -27.79
C VAL A 144 21.61 44.70 -27.61
N ILE A 145 20.77 44.65 -28.68
CA ILE A 145 19.48 43.95 -28.62
C ILE A 145 19.67 42.42 -28.34
N LEU A 146 20.69 41.81 -28.91
CA LEU A 146 21.01 40.39 -28.64
C LEU A 146 21.46 40.17 -27.20
N ALA A 147 22.26 41.07 -26.63
CA ALA A 147 22.68 40.96 -25.22
C ALA A 147 21.46 41.11 -24.27
N ASP A 148 20.57 42.06 -24.53
CA ASP A 148 19.34 42.24 -23.76
C ASP A 148 18.37 41.04 -23.91
N LEU A 149 18.28 40.47 -25.12
CA LEU A 149 17.45 39.27 -25.35
C LEU A 149 17.98 38.06 -24.54
N GLU A 150 19.28 37.83 -24.53
CA GLU A 150 19.85 36.75 -23.76
C GLU A 150 19.69 36.96 -22.25
N LEU A 151 19.79 38.20 -21.76
CA LEU A 151 19.52 38.51 -20.37
C LEU A 151 18.03 38.24 -20.01
N SER A 152 17.09 38.64 -20.86
CA SER A 152 15.67 38.36 -20.68
C SER A 152 15.38 36.87 -20.67
N ARG A 153 16.04 36.06 -21.53
CA ARG A 153 15.92 34.59 -21.53
C ARG A 153 16.43 33.96 -20.22
N LEU A 154 17.52 34.50 -19.67
CA LEU A 154 18.01 34.04 -18.36
C LEU A 154 17.07 34.38 -17.21
N GLU A 155 16.40 35.53 -17.28
CA GLU A 155 15.40 35.95 -16.30
C GLU A 155 14.16 35.04 -16.34
N ASP A 156 13.67 34.73 -17.54
CA ASP A 156 12.59 33.77 -17.74
C ASP A 156 12.96 32.38 -17.19
N ARG A 157 14.20 31.94 -17.48
CA ARG A 157 14.71 30.66 -16.97
C ARG A 157 14.80 30.65 -15.43
N ALA A 158 15.31 31.72 -14.84
CA ALA A 158 15.39 31.85 -13.37
C ALA A 158 14.00 31.86 -12.71
N THR A 159 13.01 32.49 -13.38
CA THR A 159 11.63 32.49 -12.90
C THR A 159 11.01 31.10 -12.95
N LYS A 160 11.24 30.36 -14.04
CA LYS A 160 10.77 28.98 -14.20
C LYS A 160 11.39 28.04 -13.15
N ILE A 161 12.72 28.14 -12.93
CA ILE A 161 13.43 27.33 -11.92
C ILE A 161 12.86 27.60 -10.53
N ARG A 162 12.60 28.86 -10.16
CA ARG A 162 11.97 29.20 -8.86
C ARG A 162 10.58 28.59 -8.74
N GLY A 163 9.78 28.65 -9.81
CA GLY A 163 8.47 27.99 -9.81
C GLY A 163 8.55 26.48 -9.60
N ASN A 164 9.51 25.81 -10.26
CA ASN A 164 9.76 24.38 -10.07
C ASN A 164 10.28 24.06 -8.64
N GLU A 165 11.16 24.91 -8.09
CA GLU A 165 11.63 24.78 -6.71
C GLU A 165 10.47 24.83 -5.71
N ASP A 166 9.58 25.82 -5.85
CA ASP A 166 8.38 25.95 -5.01
C ASP A 166 7.46 24.73 -5.15
N GLU A 167 7.29 24.22 -6.37
CA GLU A 167 6.49 23.03 -6.64
C GLU A 167 7.08 21.79 -5.93
N TYR A 168 8.39 21.52 -6.06
CA TYR A 168 9.02 20.39 -5.40
C TYR A 168 9.07 20.53 -3.88
N ARG A 169 9.21 21.75 -3.34
CA ARG A 169 9.08 22.03 -1.90
C ARG A 169 7.67 21.71 -1.40
N ALA A 170 6.64 22.16 -2.11
CA ALA A 170 5.26 21.85 -1.77
C ALA A 170 4.96 20.35 -1.86
N TYR A 171 5.50 19.68 -2.89
CA TYR A 171 5.37 18.25 -3.05
C TYR A 171 6.06 17.47 -1.90
N LEU A 172 7.26 17.87 -1.52
CA LEU A 172 8.01 17.27 -0.40
C LEU A 172 7.30 17.52 0.94
N ALA A 173 6.68 18.71 1.10
CA ALA A 173 5.97 19.09 2.32
C ALA A 173 4.79 18.17 2.66
N GLN A 174 4.22 17.44 1.69
CA GLN A 174 3.18 16.45 1.92
C GLN A 174 3.62 15.35 2.89
N TRP A 175 4.93 15.02 2.91
CA TRP A 175 5.47 13.94 3.73
C TRP A 175 6.29 14.41 4.92
N VAL A 176 7.01 15.54 4.80
CA VAL A 176 7.91 16.03 5.85
C VAL A 176 7.44 17.34 6.49
N GLY A 177 6.34 17.94 6.01
CA GLY A 177 5.78 19.15 6.55
C GLY A 177 6.70 20.36 6.33
N ASP A 178 6.74 21.27 7.31
CA ASP A 178 7.46 22.55 7.24
C ASP A 178 8.98 22.40 7.03
N VAL A 179 9.55 21.20 7.29
CA VAL A 179 10.97 20.92 7.06
C VAL A 179 11.36 21.06 5.58
N ALA A 180 10.40 20.84 4.65
CA ALA A 180 10.63 21.00 3.22
C ALA A 180 11.02 22.44 2.81
N TRP A 181 10.68 23.43 3.63
CA TRP A 181 10.95 24.85 3.37
C TRP A 181 12.27 25.34 3.99
N GLN A 182 12.99 24.48 4.69
CA GLN A 182 14.32 24.81 5.21
C GLN A 182 15.36 24.75 4.10
N ASP A 183 16.50 25.39 4.35
CA ASP A 183 17.64 25.33 3.44
C ASP A 183 18.15 23.90 3.33
N ILE A 184 18.41 23.49 2.10
CA ILE A 184 18.97 22.15 1.78
C ILE A 184 20.50 22.28 1.70
N ASP A 185 21.18 21.25 2.22
CA ASP A 185 22.63 21.14 2.10
C ASP A 185 23.06 21.24 0.63
N SER A 186 24.08 22.07 0.37
CA SER A 186 24.66 22.26 -0.95
C SER A 186 25.44 21.03 -1.46
N HIS A 187 25.79 20.10 -0.56
CA HIS A 187 26.49 18.87 -0.94
C HIS A 187 25.56 17.84 -1.51
N PHE A 188 25.96 17.23 -2.62
CA PHE A 188 25.20 16.14 -3.21
C PHE A 188 25.08 14.97 -2.22
N PRO A 189 23.87 14.42 -2.00
CA PRO A 189 23.68 13.32 -1.07
C PRO A 189 24.46 12.08 -1.51
N VAL A 190 25.07 11.39 -0.55
CA VAL A 190 25.74 10.11 -0.82
C VAL A 190 24.68 9.07 -1.15
N LEU A 191 24.63 8.66 -2.40
CA LEU A 191 23.76 7.58 -2.85
C LEU A 191 24.39 6.22 -2.53
N PRO A 192 23.60 5.21 -2.16
CA PRO A 192 24.12 3.87 -1.97
C PRO A 192 24.68 3.33 -3.29
N ASP A 193 25.84 2.72 -3.20
CA ASP A 193 26.46 2.09 -4.37
C ASP A 193 25.62 0.87 -4.80
N VAL A 194 25.30 0.81 -6.07
CA VAL A 194 24.57 -0.33 -6.65
C VAL A 194 25.61 -1.31 -7.17
N SER A 195 25.72 -2.46 -6.52
CA SER A 195 26.62 -3.51 -6.99
C SER A 195 26.19 -4.00 -8.38
N ASP A 196 27.15 -4.10 -9.31
CA ASP A 196 26.90 -4.55 -10.70
C ASP A 196 26.42 -6.02 -10.79
N ASN A 197 26.47 -6.76 -9.70
CA ASN A 197 26.18 -8.21 -9.62
C ASN A 197 24.92 -8.50 -8.81
N VAL A 198 23.83 -7.79 -9.09
CA VAL A 198 22.54 -8.01 -8.43
C VAL A 198 21.76 -9.08 -9.21
N ASP A 199 21.44 -10.20 -8.57
CA ASP A 199 20.47 -11.15 -9.14
C ASP A 199 19.06 -10.55 -9.04
N ILE A 200 18.56 -10.09 -10.19
CA ILE A 200 17.23 -9.50 -10.30
C ILE A 200 16.13 -10.49 -9.86
N ASN A 201 16.31 -11.79 -10.11
CA ASN A 201 15.31 -12.79 -9.72
C ASN A 201 15.23 -12.93 -8.19
N GLU A 202 16.37 -12.89 -7.50
CA GLU A 202 16.40 -12.91 -6.04
C GLU A 202 15.74 -11.65 -5.47
N LEU A 203 16.04 -10.47 -6.00
CA LEU A 203 15.41 -9.23 -5.58
C LEU A 203 13.90 -9.23 -5.82
N LEU A 204 13.44 -9.73 -6.97
CA LEU A 204 12.02 -9.81 -7.29
C LEU A 204 11.27 -10.74 -6.31
N THR A 205 11.85 -11.88 -5.95
CA THR A 205 11.22 -12.81 -4.99
C THR A 205 11.14 -12.24 -3.57
N GLN A 206 12.09 -11.37 -3.20
CA GLN A 206 12.12 -10.70 -1.90
C GLN A 206 11.34 -9.38 -1.89
N HIS A 207 10.85 -8.92 -3.05
CA HIS A 207 10.11 -7.66 -3.13
C HIS A 207 8.79 -7.75 -2.36
N PRO A 208 8.45 -6.77 -1.48
CA PRO A 208 7.28 -6.84 -0.63
C PRO A 208 5.96 -7.03 -1.37
N SER A 209 5.80 -6.44 -2.56
CA SER A 209 4.59 -6.62 -3.37
C SER A 209 4.43 -8.07 -3.86
N VAL A 210 5.52 -8.72 -4.27
CA VAL A 210 5.51 -10.14 -4.67
C VAL A 210 5.27 -11.03 -3.46
N MET A 211 5.89 -10.72 -2.32
CA MET A 211 5.65 -11.44 -1.06
C MET A 211 4.19 -11.35 -0.62
N ALA A 212 3.55 -10.17 -0.74
CA ALA A 212 2.14 -10.00 -0.38
C ALA A 212 1.23 -10.93 -1.18
N GLU A 213 1.45 -11.08 -2.48
CA GLU A 213 0.67 -11.97 -3.34
C GLU A 213 1.00 -13.44 -3.11
N THR A 214 2.28 -13.78 -2.96
CA THR A 214 2.73 -15.16 -2.73
C THR A 214 2.16 -15.74 -1.44
N VAL A 215 2.11 -14.94 -0.36
CA VAL A 215 1.54 -15.36 0.92
C VAL A 215 0.03 -15.58 0.84
N LEU A 216 -0.67 -14.94 -0.10
CA LEU A 216 -2.11 -15.13 -0.28
C LEU A 216 -2.48 -16.41 -1.03
N LEU A 217 -1.57 -17.03 -1.77
CA LEU A 217 -1.86 -18.27 -2.51
C LEU A 217 -2.32 -19.42 -1.59
N PRO A 218 -1.60 -19.78 -0.50
CA PRO A 218 -2.06 -20.79 0.44
C PRO A 218 -3.37 -20.42 1.13
N SER A 219 -3.62 -19.14 1.40
CA SER A 219 -4.88 -18.67 1.97
C SER A 219 -6.08 -18.98 1.06
N LYS A 220 -5.93 -18.80 -0.24
CA LYS A 220 -6.97 -19.12 -1.24
C LYS A 220 -7.22 -20.63 -1.33
N GLU A 221 -6.18 -21.45 -1.28
CA GLU A 221 -6.29 -22.91 -1.27
C GLU A 221 -7.01 -23.43 -0.02
N ASN A 222 -6.70 -22.88 1.15
CA ASN A 222 -7.38 -23.23 2.40
C ASN A 222 -8.86 -22.83 2.41
N LEU A 223 -9.23 -21.70 1.80
CA LEU A 223 -10.64 -21.34 1.63
C LEU A 223 -11.42 -22.40 0.85
N LEU A 224 -10.83 -22.95 -0.20
CA LEU A 224 -11.45 -24.05 -0.95
C LEU A 224 -11.59 -25.28 -0.07
N THR A 225 -10.59 -25.62 0.71
CA THR A 225 -10.63 -26.78 1.62
C THR A 225 -11.69 -26.62 2.70
N VAL A 226 -11.80 -25.43 3.32
CA VAL A 226 -12.86 -25.12 4.30
C VAL A 226 -14.22 -25.18 3.66
N ALA A 227 -14.40 -24.64 2.45
CA ALA A 227 -15.67 -24.69 1.72
C ALA A 227 -16.10 -26.15 1.45
N TYR A 228 -15.16 -27.01 1.08
CA TYR A 228 -15.41 -28.45 0.88
C TYR A 228 -15.78 -29.19 2.18
N THR A 229 -15.14 -28.84 3.30
CA THR A 229 -15.43 -29.51 4.59
C THR A 229 -16.74 -29.04 5.24
N VAL A 230 -17.15 -27.79 4.96
CA VAL A 230 -18.38 -27.19 5.53
C VAL A 230 -19.60 -27.42 4.63
N ALA A 231 -19.42 -27.65 3.33
CA ALA A 231 -20.53 -27.96 2.42
C ALA A 231 -21.22 -29.25 2.89
N PRO A 232 -22.57 -29.23 3.11
CA PRO A 232 -23.31 -30.46 3.39
C PRO A 232 -23.17 -31.37 2.17
N ALA A 233 -23.06 -32.67 2.41
CA ALA A 233 -23.04 -33.72 1.38
C ALA A 233 -24.41 -33.80 0.69
N ILE A 234 -24.81 -32.77 -0.04
CA ILE A 234 -25.98 -32.70 -0.91
C ILE A 234 -25.41 -32.71 -2.33
N GLY A 235 -25.49 -33.83 -2.90
CA GLY A 235 -25.41 -34.32 -4.30
C GLY A 235 -24.96 -33.38 -5.35
N ASP A 236 -24.17 -32.60 -5.53
CA ASP A 236 -23.39 -32.03 -6.62
C ASP A 236 -22.39 -30.95 -6.08
N PRO A 237 -21.12 -31.02 -6.45
CA PRO A 237 -20.15 -30.05 -6.01
C PRO A 237 -20.50 -28.66 -6.58
N PRO A 238 -20.37 -27.59 -5.78
CA PRO A 238 -20.58 -26.23 -6.27
C PRO A 238 -19.56 -25.93 -7.39
N ILE A 239 -20.06 -25.36 -8.47
CA ILE A 239 -19.22 -24.82 -9.54
C ILE A 239 -18.48 -23.62 -8.97
N VAL A 240 -17.19 -23.78 -8.67
CA VAL A 240 -16.32 -22.68 -8.22
C VAL A 240 -15.73 -22.03 -9.45
N SER A 241 -16.30 -20.90 -9.87
CA SER A 241 -15.68 -20.06 -10.92
C SER A 241 -14.48 -19.30 -10.31
N SER A 242 -13.29 -19.58 -10.82
CA SER A 242 -12.11 -18.78 -10.48
C SER A 242 -12.22 -17.39 -11.12
N PRO A 243 -12.14 -16.30 -10.37
CA PRO A 243 -12.24 -14.95 -10.95
C PRO A 243 -11.00 -14.53 -11.76
N ILE A 244 -9.93 -15.33 -11.79
CA ILE A 244 -8.65 -14.90 -12.36
C ILE A 244 -8.39 -15.45 -13.79
N VAL A 245 -9.03 -16.53 -14.23
CA VAL A 245 -8.68 -17.12 -15.55
C VAL A 245 -9.90 -17.52 -16.42
N GLY A 246 -11.13 -17.27 -16.01
CA GLY A 246 -12.29 -17.53 -16.87
C GLY A 246 -12.47 -18.99 -17.33
N ILE A 247 -11.86 -19.96 -16.67
CA ILE A 247 -11.98 -21.40 -16.99
C ILE A 247 -12.82 -22.07 -15.91
N PRO A 248 -13.98 -22.67 -16.23
CA PRO A 248 -14.78 -23.40 -15.26
C PRO A 248 -14.11 -24.75 -14.93
N PHE A 249 -13.89 -24.98 -13.63
CA PHE A 249 -13.46 -26.29 -13.15
C PHE A 249 -14.68 -27.17 -12.89
N ILE A 250 -14.79 -28.28 -13.63
CA ILE A 250 -15.81 -29.30 -13.40
C ILE A 250 -15.14 -30.45 -12.64
N CYS A 251 -15.48 -30.61 -11.37
CA CYS A 251 -15.01 -31.73 -10.56
C CYS A 251 -16.10 -32.83 -10.54
N SER A 252 -15.80 -34.00 -11.09
CA SER A 252 -16.72 -35.16 -11.11
C SER A 252 -16.65 -35.92 -9.77
N PRO A 253 -17.78 -36.33 -9.17
CA PRO A 253 -17.82 -36.93 -7.84
C PRO A 253 -17.33 -38.40 -7.75
N ALA A 254 -16.91 -39.01 -8.86
CA ALA A 254 -16.65 -40.45 -8.91
C ALA A 254 -15.20 -40.89 -8.59
N ARG A 255 -14.25 -39.99 -8.32
CA ARG A 255 -12.90 -40.37 -7.91
C ARG A 255 -12.29 -39.38 -6.95
N VAL A 256 -12.47 -39.63 -5.67
CA VAL A 256 -11.66 -39.03 -4.61
C VAL A 256 -10.29 -39.72 -4.65
N ARG A 257 -9.38 -39.22 -5.46
CA ARG A 257 -7.93 -39.31 -5.29
C ARG A 257 -7.35 -38.00 -5.81
N VAL A 258 -6.63 -37.35 -4.92
CA VAL A 258 -5.79 -36.17 -5.08
C VAL A 258 -5.32 -36.02 -6.54
N GLY A 259 -5.90 -35.02 -7.25
CA GLY A 259 -5.49 -34.70 -8.61
C GLY A 259 -6.60 -33.92 -9.31
N CYS A 260 -6.53 -32.58 -9.33
CA CYS A 260 -7.31 -31.79 -10.26
C CYS A 260 -6.91 -32.14 -11.69
N CYS A 261 -7.82 -32.67 -12.52
CA CYS A 261 -7.61 -32.72 -13.95
C CYS A 261 -7.88 -31.34 -14.54
N ILE A 262 -6.85 -30.78 -15.18
CA ILE A 262 -6.93 -29.65 -16.09
C ILE A 262 -7.38 -30.22 -17.43
N ILE A 263 -8.46 -29.72 -17.98
CA ILE A 263 -8.84 -29.85 -19.40
C ILE A 263 -8.64 -28.49 -20.03
#